data_42528a78989025cb9a160bd3bf06f611
#
_entry.id   42528a78989025cb9a160bd3bf06f611
#
_cell.length_a   1.000
_cell.length_b   1.000
_cell.length_c   1.000
_cell.angle_alpha   90.00
_cell.angle_beta   90.00
_cell.angle_gamma   90.00
#
_symmetry.space_group_name_H-M   'P 1'
#
loop_
_entity.id
_entity.type
_entity.pdbx_description
1 polymer ?
#
loop_
_entity_poly.entity_id
_entity_poly.type
_entity_poly.pdbx_seq_one_letter_code
_entity_poly.pdbx_strand_id
1 'polypeptide(L)'
;YKLEDQYLAKEVANNRIALINTLEKPKNSIKRNGLMKMGGKNWRWEESFYNGSTKEFLEYEILVREENASVYSYRTNGYLINE
;
A
#
# COMPACT_ATOMS: atom_id res chain seq x y z
N TYR A 1 -0.45 21.16 -3.74
CA TYR A 1 -0.77 20.49 -3.44
C TYR A 1 -1.72 20.22 -3.28
N LYS A 2 -2.08 19.37 -2.84
CA LYS A 2 -2.87 19.21 -3.31
C LYS A 2 -3.80 18.22 -2.87
N LEU A 3 -5.05 18.55 -2.55
CA LEU A 3 -6.10 17.63 -2.17
C LEU A 3 -6.30 16.56 -3.25
N GLU A 4 -6.18 16.98 -4.50
CA GLU A 4 -6.34 16.05 -5.61
C GLU A 4 -5.28 14.97 -5.60
N ASP A 5 -4.04 15.35 -5.32
CA ASP A 5 -2.95 14.38 -5.27
C ASP A 5 -3.14 13.42 -4.10
N GLN A 6 -3.58 13.93 -2.96
CA GLN A 6 -3.84 13.06 -1.83
C GLN A 6 -4.98 12.08 -2.12
N TYR A 7 -6.01 12.55 -2.83
CA TYR A 7 -7.10 11.68 -3.20
C TYR A 7 -6.62 10.57 -4.14
N LEU A 8 -5.82 10.92 -5.14
CA LEU A 8 -5.32 9.92 -6.08
C LEU A 8 -4.40 8.92 -5.38
N ALA A 9 -3.55 9.39 -4.49
CA ALA A 9 -2.67 8.49 -3.75
C ALA A 9 -3.48 7.53 -2.89
N LYS A 10 -4.56 8.01 -2.27
CA LYS A 10 -5.43 7.16 -1.47
C LYS A 10 -6.10 6.10 -2.33
N GLU A 11 -6.49 6.46 -3.57
CA GLU A 11 -7.09 5.49 -4.48
C GLU A 11 -6.09 4.40 -4.85
N VAL A 12 -4.83 4.77 -5.04
CA VAL A 12 -3.78 3.77 -5.28
C VAL A 12 -3.69 2.82 -4.10
N ALA A 13 -3.63 3.37 -2.88
CA ALA A 13 -3.55 2.53 -1.68
C ALA A 13 -4.77 1.61 -1.56
N ASN A 14 -5.96 2.14 -1.84
CA ASN A 14 -7.17 1.33 -1.74
C ASN A 14 -7.15 0.18 -2.75
N ASN A 15 -6.65 0.42 -3.96
CA ASN A 15 -6.52 -0.64 -4.94
C ASN A 15 -5.56 -1.72 -4.47
N ARG A 16 -4.45 -1.31 -3.84
CA ARG A 16 -3.50 -2.29 -3.30
C ARG A 16 -4.12 -3.09 -2.16
N ILE A 17 -4.88 -2.42 -1.28
CA ILE A 17 -5.53 -3.11 -0.17
C ILE A 17 -6.49 -4.18 -0.71
N ALA A 18 -7.25 -3.85 -1.74
CA ALA A 18 -8.15 -4.84 -2.34
C ALA A 18 -7.38 -6.04 -2.86
N LEU A 19 -6.24 -5.82 -3.53
CA LEU A 19 -5.45 -6.90 -4.08
C LEU A 19 -4.79 -7.75 -2.99
N ILE A 20 -4.27 -7.13 -1.94
CA ILE A 20 -3.61 -7.90 -0.89
C ILE A 20 -4.59 -8.70 -0.05
N ASN A 21 -5.87 -8.34 -0.11
CA ASN A 21 -6.90 -9.13 0.58
C ASN A 21 -7.46 -10.23 -0.30
N THR A 22 -7.09 -10.29 -1.56
CA THR A 22 -7.64 -11.27 -2.50
C THR A 22 -6.53 -11.97 -3.26
N LEU A 23 -6.13 -11.42 -4.41
CA LEU A 23 -5.27 -12.13 -5.34
C LEU A 23 -3.79 -12.11 -4.95
N GLU A 24 -3.36 -11.13 -4.19
CA GLU A 24 -1.95 -10.95 -3.86
C GLU A 24 -1.71 -11.01 -2.37
N LYS A 25 -2.45 -11.84 -1.66
CA LYS A 25 -2.31 -11.96 -0.22
C LYS A 25 -0.93 -12.50 0.14
N PRO A 26 -0.15 -11.79 0.96
CA PRO A 26 1.16 -12.31 1.37
C PRO A 26 0.99 -13.39 2.42
N LYS A 27 1.98 -14.28 2.51
CA LYS A 27 1.97 -15.35 3.49
C LYS A 27 2.97 -15.12 4.62
N ASN A 28 3.96 -14.29 4.37
CA ASN A 28 5.03 -14.06 5.34
C ASN A 28 5.40 -12.60 5.35
N SER A 29 6.28 -12.24 6.29
CA SER A 29 6.87 -10.90 6.28
C SER A 29 7.60 -10.68 4.98
N ILE A 30 7.26 -9.59 4.28
CA ILE A 30 7.84 -9.30 2.98
C ILE A 30 7.65 -7.83 2.67
N LYS A 31 8.49 -7.30 1.81
CA LYS A 31 8.35 -5.95 1.28
C LYS A 31 8.17 -6.02 -0.22
N ARG A 32 7.23 -5.23 -0.72
CA ARG A 32 6.95 -5.19 -2.15
C ARG A 32 6.78 -3.75 -2.58
N ASN A 33 7.00 -3.49 -3.87
CA ASN A 33 6.74 -2.17 -4.41
C ASN A 33 6.43 -2.29 -5.88
N GLY A 34 5.87 -1.23 -6.44
CA GLY A 34 5.54 -1.21 -7.84
C GLY A 34 5.01 0.16 -8.24
N LEU A 35 4.56 0.24 -9.48
CA LEU A 35 4.01 1.46 -10.03
C LEU A 35 2.57 1.24 -10.42
N MET A 36 1.76 2.28 -10.29
CA MET A 36 0.37 2.25 -10.72
C MET A 36 0.04 3.60 -11.32
N LYS A 37 -0.66 3.58 -12.46
CA LYS A 37 -1.10 4.82 -13.07
C LYS A 37 -2.48 5.18 -12.51
N MET A 38 -2.62 6.42 -12.07
CA MET A 38 -3.87 6.91 -11.52
C MET A 38 -3.97 8.40 -11.80
N GLY A 39 -5.06 8.80 -12.43
CA GLY A 39 -5.26 10.22 -12.74
C GLY A 39 -4.23 10.80 -13.68
N GLY A 40 -3.69 9.98 -14.59
CA GLY A 40 -2.70 10.45 -15.55
C GLY A 40 -1.29 10.54 -15.02
N LYS A 41 -1.06 10.13 -13.78
CA LYS A 41 0.26 10.15 -13.17
C LYS A 41 0.67 8.76 -12.78
N ASN A 42 1.98 8.54 -12.68
CA ASN A 42 2.53 7.29 -12.17
C ASN A 42 2.80 7.43 -10.69
N TRP A 43 2.31 6.46 -9.93
CA TRP A 43 2.44 6.45 -8.48
C TRP A 43 3.24 5.23 -8.07
N ARG A 44 4.20 5.41 -7.16
CA ARG A 44 4.94 4.29 -6.60
C ARG A 44 4.30 3.93 -5.27
N TRP A 45 3.93 2.65 -5.15
CA TRP A 45 3.42 2.14 -3.90
C TRP A 45 4.48 1.22 -3.29
N GLU A 46 4.58 1.26 -1.98
CA GLU A 46 5.52 0.44 -1.23
C GLU A 46 4.75 -0.23 -0.11
N GLU A 47 4.85 -1.54 -0.03
CA GLU A 47 4.11 -2.34 0.95
C GLU A 47 5.10 -3.07 1.84
N SER A 48 4.85 -3.03 3.14
CA SER A 48 5.64 -3.78 4.11
C SER A 48 4.68 -4.65 4.90
N PHE A 49 5.02 -5.93 5.01
CA PHE A 49 4.22 -6.88 5.77
C PHE A 49 5.09 -7.48 6.86
N TYR A 50 4.58 -7.56 8.07
CA TYR A 50 5.34 -8.13 9.17
C TYR A 50 4.40 -8.79 10.16
N ASN A 51 4.94 -9.78 10.85
CA ASN A 51 4.15 -10.53 11.83
C ASN A 51 3.85 -9.64 13.02
N GLY A 52 2.59 -9.66 13.44
CA GLY A 52 2.18 -8.93 14.62
C GLY A 52 2.54 -9.70 15.89
N SER A 53 1.92 -9.29 16.98
CA SER A 53 2.16 -9.93 18.27
C SER A 53 1.62 -11.35 18.34
N THR A 54 0.74 -11.73 17.42
CA THR A 54 0.22 -13.09 17.34
C THR A 54 0.42 -13.60 15.92
N LYS A 55 0.36 -14.93 15.77
CA LYS A 55 0.51 -15.54 14.46
C LYS A 55 -0.74 -15.42 13.61
N GLU A 56 -1.82 -14.96 14.19
CA GLU A 56 -3.11 -14.89 13.49
C GLU A 56 -3.22 -13.66 12.60
N PHE A 57 -2.35 -12.67 12.81
CA PHE A 57 -2.42 -11.43 12.07
C PHE A 57 -1.11 -11.09 11.43
N LEU A 58 -1.21 -10.54 10.22
CA LEU A 58 -0.08 -9.97 9.51
C LEU A 58 -0.36 -8.48 9.42
N GLU A 59 0.55 -7.66 9.94
CA GLU A 59 0.38 -6.22 9.88
C GLU A 59 0.95 -5.69 8.57
N TYR A 60 0.35 -4.64 8.04
CA TYR A 60 0.87 -4.06 6.82
C TYR A 60 0.91 -2.54 6.92
N GLU A 61 1.81 -1.98 6.15
CA GLU A 61 1.90 -0.54 5.93
C GLU A 61 2.05 -0.30 4.44
N ILE A 62 1.31 0.68 3.92
CA ILE A 62 1.39 1.05 2.52
C ILE A 62 1.72 2.53 2.44
N LEU A 63 2.76 2.83 1.64
CA LEU A 63 3.19 4.19 1.39
C LEU A 63 3.04 4.46 -0.09
N VAL A 64 2.52 5.63 -0.44
CA VAL A 64 2.29 5.99 -1.84
C VAL A 64 2.87 7.38 -2.09
N ARG A 65 3.62 7.50 -3.20
CA ARG A 65 4.17 8.78 -3.63
C ARG A 65 4.17 8.84 -5.15
N GLU A 66 4.24 10.04 -5.69
CA GLU A 66 4.46 10.16 -7.12
C GLU A 66 5.81 9.55 -7.46
N GLU A 67 5.92 9.02 -8.68
CA GLU A 67 7.09 8.24 -9.07
C GLU A 67 8.41 8.95 -8.80
N ASN A 68 8.47 10.24 -9.09
CA ASN A 68 9.71 11.00 -8.96
C ASN A 68 9.77 11.89 -7.73
N ALA A 69 8.79 11.76 -6.83
CA ALA A 69 8.77 12.59 -5.64
C ALA A 69 9.57 11.94 -4.53
N SER A 70 10.10 12.76 -3.62
CA SER A 70 10.86 12.27 -2.48
C SER A 70 10.01 12.23 -1.21
N VAL A 71 8.79 12.75 -1.26
CA VAL A 71 7.89 12.71 -0.09
C VAL A 71 6.66 11.90 -0.44
N TYR A 72 6.11 11.23 0.58
CA TYR A 72 4.93 10.41 0.40
C TYR A 72 3.68 11.26 0.45
N SER A 73 2.73 10.94 -0.43
CA SER A 73 1.44 11.64 -0.48
C SER A 73 0.41 10.97 0.39
N TYR A 74 0.59 9.67 0.72
CA TYR A 74 -0.39 8.95 1.51
C TYR A 74 0.28 7.79 2.21
N ARG A 75 -0.21 7.49 3.40
CA ARG A 75 0.29 6.38 4.22
C ARG A 75 -0.91 5.75 4.93
N THR A 76 -0.94 4.43 4.96
CA THR A 76 -1.96 3.73 5.70
C THR A 76 -1.40 2.43 6.24
N ASN A 77 -2.07 1.87 7.25
CA ASN A 77 -1.66 0.57 7.79
C ASN A 77 -2.91 -0.18 8.23
N GLY A 78 -2.73 -1.46 8.49
CA GLY A 78 -3.83 -2.30 8.88
C GLY A 78 -3.37 -3.72 9.14
N TYR A 79 -4.33 -4.62 9.17
CA TYR A 79 -4.08 -6.03 9.48
C TYR A 79 -4.71 -6.92 8.45
N LEU A 80 -4.05 -8.05 8.21
CA LEU A 80 -4.62 -9.15 7.43
C LEU A 80 -4.78 -10.34 8.35
N ILE A 81 -5.88 -11.05 8.22
CA ILE A 81 -6.05 -12.29 8.96
C ILE A 81 -5.27 -13.37 8.24
N ASN A 82 -4.40 -14.03 9.00
CA ASN A 82 -3.53 -15.05 8.43
C ASN A 82 -4.20 -16.40 8.60
N GLU A 83 -4.90 -16.83 7.55
CA GLU A 83 -5.62 -18.11 7.57
C GLU A 83 -4.88 -19.19 6.86
#